data_3ffe2f89420e11a91b90a835fab1eb02
#
_entry.id   3ffe2f89420e11a91b90a835fab1eb02
#
_cell.length_a   1.000
_cell.length_b   1.000
_cell.length_c   1.000
_cell.angle_alpha   90.00
_cell.angle_beta   90.00
_cell.angle_gamma   90.00
#
_symmetry.space_group_name_H-M   'P 1'
#
loop_
_entity.id
_entity.type
_entity.pdbx_description
1 polymer ?
#
loop_
_entity_poly.entity_id
_entity_poly.type
_entity_poly.pdbx_seq_one_letter_code
_entity_poly.pdbx_strand_id
1 'polypeptide(L)'
;MSFASQAREEIARRSLQKDCCVRAAAYGIACFAKYFDAKGLVLQTEQALTARVAEQLFARCGVQGTVLEKPRPSGVVYEFGIREPEQVARLHELFGTTGFETSLQIDPELIRCQTCVSAYIGSAFLCSGTVTDPQKEYNIEFLTSRTNLAKDFEALLAEHEFAPHRTRRNGVNLIYVKTGANVERLLRFMGAADAATQISVLKAFKQVRNQTNRQTNCDTANLGKTARANAQTDRKSTRLNSSHRV
;
A
#
# COMPACT_ATOMS: atom_id res chain seq x y z
N MET A 1 -17.55 -4.68 -1.54
CA MET A 1 -16.48 -3.65 -1.44
C MET A 1 -15.15 -4.35 -1.65
N SER A 2 -14.21 -3.79 -2.44
CA SER A 2 -12.89 -4.40 -2.63
C SER A 2 -12.01 -4.15 -1.40
N PHE A 3 -11.00 -5.01 -1.19
CA PHE A 3 -10.01 -4.81 -0.11
C PHE A 3 -9.30 -3.44 -0.21
N ALA A 4 -8.95 -3.02 -1.43
CA ALA A 4 -8.36 -1.70 -1.66
C ALA A 4 -9.32 -0.55 -1.30
N SER A 5 -10.62 -0.69 -1.57
CA SER A 5 -11.63 0.32 -1.18
C SER A 5 -11.79 0.40 0.33
N GLN A 6 -11.78 -0.74 1.01
CA GLN A 6 -11.84 -0.78 2.48
C GLN A 6 -10.62 -0.07 3.09
N ALA A 7 -9.41 -0.40 2.66
CA ALA A 7 -8.19 0.23 3.15
C ALA A 7 -8.20 1.76 2.93
N ARG A 8 -8.68 2.23 1.76
CA ARG A 8 -8.84 3.67 1.50
C ARG A 8 -9.85 4.32 2.44
N GLU A 9 -10.97 3.67 2.70
CA GLU A 9 -12.00 4.20 3.58
C GLU A 9 -11.51 4.36 5.02
N GLU A 10 -10.76 3.38 5.53
CA GLU A 10 -10.14 3.46 6.86
C GLU A 10 -9.13 4.62 6.95
N ILE A 11 -8.23 4.73 5.96
CA ILE A 11 -7.24 5.83 5.91
C ILE A 11 -7.95 7.19 5.81
N ALA A 12 -8.98 7.30 5.00
CA ALA A 12 -9.74 8.53 4.80
C ALA A 12 -10.50 8.98 6.05
N ARG A 13 -10.98 8.04 6.87
CA ARG A 13 -11.68 8.32 8.13
C ARG A 13 -10.75 8.62 9.30
N ARG A 14 -9.44 8.50 9.11
CA ARG A 14 -8.47 8.74 10.17
C ARG A 14 -8.55 10.17 10.69
N SER A 15 -8.71 10.33 12.00
CA SER A 15 -8.67 11.65 12.65
C SER A 15 -7.24 12.09 12.89
N LEU A 16 -6.85 13.24 12.34
CA LEU A 16 -5.57 13.91 12.59
C LEU A 16 -5.78 15.06 13.55
N GLN A 17 -5.17 14.97 14.75
CA GLN A 17 -5.37 15.94 15.82
C GLN A 17 -4.42 17.14 15.73
N LYS A 18 -3.17 16.92 15.30
CA LYS A 18 -2.13 17.94 15.27
C LYS A 18 -2.11 18.66 13.92
N ASP A 19 -1.99 19.96 13.91
CA ASP A 19 -1.94 20.78 12.68
C ASP A 19 -0.77 20.40 11.77
N CYS A 20 0.40 20.05 12.35
CA CYS A 20 1.53 19.56 11.56
C CYS A 20 1.19 18.25 10.81
N CYS A 21 0.38 17.36 11.39
CA CYS A 21 -0.03 16.11 10.73
C CYS A 21 -1.09 16.38 9.64
N VAL A 22 -1.97 17.36 9.86
CA VAL A 22 -2.94 17.80 8.84
C VAL A 22 -2.20 18.40 7.64
N ARG A 23 -1.22 19.30 7.93
CA ARG A 23 -0.36 19.87 6.88
C ARG A 23 0.42 18.81 6.12
N ALA A 24 0.98 17.82 6.82
CA ALA A 24 1.69 16.71 6.19
C ALA A 24 0.77 15.85 5.30
N ALA A 25 -0.48 15.61 5.71
CA ALA A 25 -1.48 14.92 4.90
C ALA A 25 -1.84 15.71 3.64
N ALA A 26 -2.10 17.02 3.78
CA ALA A 26 -2.35 17.91 2.65
C ALA A 26 -1.16 17.97 1.69
N TYR A 27 0.08 17.97 2.22
CA TYR A 27 1.30 17.90 1.43
C TYR A 27 1.41 16.59 0.65
N GLY A 28 1.06 15.45 1.26
CA GLY A 28 0.99 14.16 0.57
C GLY A 28 0.03 14.19 -0.62
N ILE A 29 -1.15 14.82 -0.46
CA ILE A 29 -2.07 15.04 -1.58
C ILE A 29 -1.43 15.91 -2.66
N ALA A 30 -0.79 17.02 -2.30
CA ALA A 30 -0.15 17.92 -3.26
C ALA A 30 0.95 17.21 -4.06
N CYS A 31 1.81 16.43 -3.39
CA CYS A 31 2.88 15.68 -4.04
C CYS A 31 2.37 14.64 -5.04
N PHE A 32 1.25 13.97 -4.75
CA PHE A 32 0.69 12.91 -5.58
C PHE A 32 -0.52 13.34 -6.41
N ALA A 33 -0.89 14.62 -6.36
CA ALA A 33 -1.91 15.20 -7.22
C ALA A 33 -1.48 15.16 -8.70
N LYS A 34 -2.45 15.22 -9.60
CA LYS A 34 -2.22 15.27 -11.05
C LYS A 34 -1.39 16.51 -11.45
N TYR A 35 -1.74 17.66 -10.88
CA TYR A 35 -1.01 18.92 -11.06
C TYR A 35 -0.77 19.55 -9.69
N PHE A 36 0.43 20.05 -9.50
CA PHE A 36 0.83 20.92 -8.41
C PHE A 36 1.94 21.81 -8.95
N ASP A 37 1.58 23.01 -9.35
CA ASP A 37 2.44 23.99 -10.03
C ASP A 37 1.94 25.42 -9.80
N ALA A 38 2.53 26.41 -10.48
CA ALA A 38 2.17 27.82 -10.36
C ALA A 38 0.69 28.15 -10.66
N LYS A 39 -0.04 27.23 -11.32
CA LYS A 39 -1.48 27.38 -11.59
C LYS A 39 -2.34 26.82 -10.46
N GLY A 40 -1.73 26.20 -9.45
CA GLY A 40 -2.37 25.64 -8.29
C GLY A 40 -2.30 24.13 -8.20
N LEU A 41 -3.38 23.51 -7.74
CA LEU A 41 -3.44 22.07 -7.48
C LEU A 41 -4.68 21.46 -8.13
N VAL A 42 -4.52 20.28 -8.72
CA VAL A 42 -5.63 19.48 -9.23
C VAL A 42 -5.41 18.01 -8.87
N LEU A 43 -6.28 17.48 -8.02
CA LEU A 43 -6.42 16.06 -7.74
C LEU A 43 -7.59 15.50 -8.54
N GLN A 44 -7.37 14.42 -9.29
CA GLN A 44 -8.42 13.66 -9.96
C GLN A 44 -8.50 12.24 -9.38
N THR A 45 -9.69 11.79 -9.02
CA THR A 45 -9.92 10.48 -8.42
C THR A 45 -11.30 9.95 -8.77
N GLU A 46 -11.45 8.63 -8.84
CA GLU A 46 -12.75 7.96 -8.97
C GLU A 46 -13.45 7.77 -7.61
N GLN A 47 -12.78 8.17 -6.52
CA GLN A 47 -13.27 8.01 -5.14
C GLN A 47 -13.77 9.35 -4.59
N ALA A 48 -15.09 9.52 -4.47
CA ALA A 48 -15.70 10.72 -3.88
C ALA A 48 -15.11 11.06 -2.49
N LEU A 49 -14.86 10.02 -1.68
CA LEU A 49 -14.32 10.18 -0.34
C LEU A 49 -12.91 10.81 -0.36
N THR A 50 -12.05 10.41 -1.29
CA THR A 50 -10.70 10.98 -1.45
C THR A 50 -10.75 12.47 -1.79
N ALA A 51 -11.66 12.89 -2.69
CA ALA A 51 -11.83 14.30 -3.03
C ALA A 51 -12.33 15.13 -1.84
N ARG A 52 -13.27 14.61 -1.06
CA ARG A 52 -13.78 15.26 0.16
C ARG A 52 -12.71 15.36 1.25
N VAL A 53 -11.90 14.31 1.44
CA VAL A 53 -10.77 14.35 2.38
C VAL A 53 -9.77 15.44 1.99
N ALA A 54 -9.45 15.56 0.68
CA ALA A 54 -8.59 16.62 0.18
C ALA A 54 -9.16 18.00 0.53
N GLU A 55 -10.42 18.25 0.21
CA GLU A 55 -11.11 19.51 0.54
C GLU A 55 -11.03 19.84 2.03
N GLN A 56 -11.34 18.87 2.91
CA GLN A 56 -11.30 19.06 4.36
C GLN A 56 -9.89 19.33 4.89
N LEU A 57 -8.87 18.63 4.38
CA LEU A 57 -7.48 18.81 4.82
C LEU A 57 -6.96 20.19 4.43
N PHE A 58 -7.19 20.62 3.19
CA PHE A 58 -6.78 21.96 2.74
C PHE A 58 -7.55 23.08 3.45
N ALA A 59 -8.86 22.92 3.66
CA ALA A 59 -9.66 23.87 4.43
C ALA A 59 -9.14 24.04 5.87
N ARG A 60 -8.74 22.96 6.53
CA ARG A 60 -8.09 22.99 7.86
C ARG A 60 -6.72 23.68 7.84
N CYS A 61 -6.04 23.69 6.70
CA CYS A 61 -4.79 24.43 6.51
C CYS A 61 -5.01 25.88 6.07
N GLY A 62 -6.26 26.37 6.02
CA GLY A 62 -6.60 27.73 5.59
C GLY A 62 -6.60 27.94 4.08
N VAL A 63 -6.59 26.88 3.29
CA VAL A 63 -6.63 26.93 1.82
C VAL A 63 -7.95 26.35 1.33
N GLN A 64 -8.69 27.11 0.53
CA GLN A 64 -9.98 26.71 -0.02
C GLN A 64 -9.81 26.14 -1.43
N GLY A 65 -10.49 25.04 -1.69
CA GLY A 65 -10.60 24.42 -3.01
C GLY A 65 -12.03 24.01 -3.30
N THR A 66 -12.29 23.59 -4.51
CA THR A 66 -13.62 23.14 -4.96
C THR A 66 -13.58 21.70 -5.47
N VAL A 67 -14.61 20.93 -5.13
CA VAL A 67 -14.81 19.58 -5.68
C VAL A 67 -15.85 19.66 -6.80
N LEU A 68 -15.49 19.13 -7.95
CA LEU A 68 -16.34 19.00 -9.13
C LEU A 68 -16.54 17.53 -9.47
N GLU A 69 -17.77 17.16 -9.79
CA GLU A 69 -18.10 15.85 -10.34
C GLU A 69 -18.09 15.93 -11.87
N LYS A 70 -17.32 15.07 -12.51
CA LYS A 70 -17.18 14.99 -13.96
C LYS A 70 -17.66 13.63 -14.45
N PRO A 71 -18.89 13.52 -14.98
CA PRO A 71 -19.37 12.26 -15.55
C PRO A 71 -18.54 11.87 -16.76
N ARG A 72 -18.23 10.57 -16.87
CA ARG A 72 -17.54 9.95 -18.00
C ARG A 72 -18.30 8.68 -18.41
N PRO A 73 -18.08 8.17 -19.63
CA PRO A 73 -18.70 6.91 -20.06
C PRO A 73 -18.37 5.72 -19.15
N SER A 74 -17.21 5.74 -18.47
CA SER A 74 -16.72 4.70 -17.56
C SER A 74 -17.10 4.92 -16.09
N GLY A 75 -17.83 6.00 -15.75
CA GLY A 75 -18.19 6.34 -14.37
C GLY A 75 -18.03 7.82 -14.05
N VAL A 76 -17.94 8.16 -12.77
CA VAL A 76 -17.77 9.55 -12.31
C VAL A 76 -16.32 9.74 -11.85
N VAL A 77 -15.71 10.84 -12.29
CA VAL A 77 -14.42 11.32 -11.79
C VAL A 77 -14.65 12.56 -10.95
N TYR A 78 -14.13 12.54 -9.74
CA TYR A 78 -14.14 13.66 -8.82
C TYR A 78 -12.84 14.44 -8.99
N GLU A 79 -12.95 15.77 -9.10
CA GLU A 79 -11.80 16.65 -9.24
C GLU A 79 -11.84 17.68 -8.11
N PHE A 80 -10.86 17.59 -7.21
CA PHE A 80 -10.60 18.66 -6.26
C PHE A 80 -9.57 19.60 -6.84
N GLY A 81 -9.87 20.91 -6.88
CA GLY A 81 -9.02 21.92 -7.49
C GLY A 81 -8.88 23.18 -6.63
N ILE A 82 -7.65 23.71 -6.55
CA ILE A 82 -7.30 24.99 -5.97
C ILE A 82 -6.79 25.85 -7.14
N ARG A 83 -7.59 26.82 -7.59
CA ARG A 83 -7.31 27.60 -8.80
C ARG A 83 -7.40 29.11 -8.62
N GLU A 84 -8.12 29.55 -7.57
CA GLU A 84 -8.26 30.97 -7.27
C GLU A 84 -6.90 31.55 -6.90
N PRO A 85 -6.46 32.68 -7.52
CA PRO A 85 -5.10 33.22 -7.34
C PRO A 85 -4.71 33.42 -5.87
N GLU A 86 -5.62 33.89 -5.04
CA GLU A 86 -5.37 34.07 -3.59
C GLU A 86 -5.15 32.71 -2.90
N GLN A 87 -5.94 31.68 -3.24
CA GLN A 87 -5.80 30.35 -2.65
C GLN A 87 -4.54 29.64 -3.15
N VAL A 88 -4.15 29.88 -4.41
CA VAL A 88 -2.88 29.39 -4.98
C VAL A 88 -1.69 30.03 -4.25
N ALA A 89 -1.72 31.33 -3.98
CA ALA A 89 -0.68 31.99 -3.21
C ALA A 89 -0.55 31.38 -1.78
N ARG A 90 -1.68 31.19 -1.09
CA ARG A 90 -1.72 30.54 0.24
C ARG A 90 -1.22 29.08 0.18
N LEU A 91 -1.54 28.34 -0.88
CA LEU A 91 -1.07 26.96 -1.10
C LEU A 91 0.46 26.91 -1.18
N HIS A 92 1.07 27.82 -1.93
CA HIS A 92 2.52 27.89 -2.06
C HIS A 92 3.19 28.37 -0.78
N GLU A 93 2.61 29.33 -0.08
CA GLU A 93 3.07 29.77 1.24
C GLU A 93 3.01 28.63 2.26
N LEU A 94 1.93 27.83 2.27
CA LEU A 94 1.74 26.70 3.19
C LEU A 94 2.88 25.68 3.09
N PHE A 95 3.38 25.43 1.88
CA PHE A 95 4.40 24.41 1.61
C PHE A 95 5.78 24.99 1.31
N GLY A 96 5.96 26.31 1.33
CA GLY A 96 7.25 26.95 1.02
C GLY A 96 7.69 26.75 -0.42
N THR A 97 6.75 26.65 -1.36
CA THR A 97 7.00 26.41 -2.79
C THR A 97 6.68 27.68 -3.61
N THR A 98 7.15 27.73 -4.85
CA THR A 98 6.85 28.82 -5.78
C THR A 98 5.94 28.40 -6.93
N GLY A 99 5.81 27.07 -7.13
CA GLY A 99 5.11 26.47 -8.26
C GLY A 99 5.91 26.42 -9.55
N PHE A 100 7.14 26.96 -9.55
CA PHE A 100 8.08 26.94 -10.69
C PHE A 100 9.22 25.95 -10.52
N GLU A 101 9.13 25.09 -9.52
CA GLU A 101 10.13 24.05 -9.27
C GLU A 101 10.23 23.12 -10.49
N THR A 102 11.44 22.94 -11.01
CA THR A 102 11.71 22.03 -12.14
C THR A 102 11.50 20.56 -11.79
N SER A 103 11.54 20.24 -10.50
CA SER A 103 11.25 18.89 -10.00
C SER A 103 10.66 18.95 -8.59
N LEU A 104 9.65 18.15 -8.36
CA LEU A 104 9.06 18.00 -7.01
C LEU A 104 9.86 16.96 -6.22
N GLN A 105 10.29 17.35 -5.01
CA GLN A 105 10.96 16.52 -4.02
C GLN A 105 10.19 16.57 -2.71
N ILE A 106 10.44 15.62 -1.82
CA ILE A 106 9.84 15.63 -0.48
C ILE A 106 10.63 16.59 0.40
N ASP A 107 9.96 17.58 0.96
CA ASP A 107 10.54 18.44 1.99
C ASP A 107 10.40 17.75 3.36
N PRO A 108 11.52 17.34 4.01
CA PRO A 108 11.49 16.68 5.30
C PRO A 108 10.94 17.58 6.42
N GLU A 109 11.03 18.93 6.27
CA GLU A 109 10.51 19.87 7.25
C GLU A 109 8.98 19.83 7.38
N LEU A 110 8.29 19.37 6.33
CA LEU A 110 6.83 19.20 6.32
C LEU A 110 6.36 17.85 6.91
N ILE A 111 7.29 16.90 7.17
CA ILE A 111 6.97 15.55 7.66
C ILE A 111 7.80 15.13 8.88
N ARG A 112 8.06 16.04 9.80
CA ARG A 112 9.02 15.88 10.92
C ARG A 112 8.69 14.76 11.90
N CYS A 113 7.43 14.59 12.27
CA CYS A 113 7.07 13.57 13.28
C CYS A 113 6.54 12.29 12.62
N GLN A 114 6.65 11.18 13.34
CA GLN A 114 6.20 9.86 12.85
C GLN A 114 4.73 9.87 12.37
N THR A 115 3.85 10.61 13.07
CA THR A 115 2.46 10.75 12.65
C THR A 115 2.33 11.60 11.37
N CYS A 116 3.22 12.59 11.15
CA CYS A 116 3.27 13.35 9.90
C CYS A 116 3.67 12.44 8.73
N VAL A 117 4.71 11.62 8.89
CA VAL A 117 5.12 10.64 7.87
C VAL A 117 3.98 9.67 7.55
N SER A 118 3.35 9.14 8.58
CA SER A 118 2.21 8.24 8.45
C SER A 118 1.02 8.90 7.72
N ALA A 119 0.72 10.15 8.01
CA ALA A 119 -0.34 10.93 7.36
C ALA A 119 0.01 11.24 5.89
N TYR A 120 1.26 11.61 5.62
CA TYR A 120 1.78 11.85 4.28
C TYR A 120 1.67 10.60 3.39
N ILE A 121 2.16 9.43 3.87
CA ILE A 121 2.10 8.17 3.13
C ILE A 121 0.65 7.71 2.95
N GLY A 122 -0.22 7.87 3.95
CA GLY A 122 -1.65 7.59 3.84
C GLY A 122 -2.33 8.44 2.77
N SER A 123 -2.02 9.74 2.69
CA SER A 123 -2.53 10.63 1.65
C SER A 123 -1.99 10.30 0.26
N ALA A 124 -0.71 9.92 0.14
CA ALA A 124 -0.14 9.38 -1.10
C ALA A 124 -0.90 8.13 -1.57
N PHE A 125 -1.27 7.24 -0.63
CA PHE A 125 -2.07 6.06 -0.93
C PHE A 125 -3.48 6.41 -1.42
N LEU A 126 -4.14 7.39 -0.82
CA LEU A 126 -5.46 7.86 -1.27
C LEU A 126 -5.42 8.39 -2.71
N CYS A 127 -4.33 9.08 -3.09
CA CYS A 127 -4.19 9.69 -4.42
C CYS A 127 -3.78 8.69 -5.51
N SER A 128 -2.80 7.84 -5.23
CA SER A 128 -2.12 7.04 -6.26
C SER A 128 -1.83 5.60 -5.84
N GLY A 129 -2.19 5.25 -4.58
CA GLY A 129 -1.92 3.94 -4.02
C GLY A 129 -2.96 2.89 -4.41
N THR A 130 -2.54 1.64 -4.44
CA THR A 130 -3.43 0.48 -4.50
C THR A 130 -2.87 -0.65 -3.66
N VAL A 131 -3.73 -1.56 -3.24
CA VAL A 131 -3.35 -2.80 -2.55
C VAL A 131 -4.08 -3.96 -3.20
N THR A 132 -3.34 -5.03 -3.45
CA THR A 132 -3.88 -6.26 -4.04
C THR A 132 -4.72 -7.01 -3.00
N ASP A 133 -5.72 -7.76 -3.45
CA ASP A 133 -6.47 -8.69 -2.61
C ASP A 133 -5.50 -9.68 -1.93
N PRO A 134 -5.43 -9.72 -0.58
CA PRO A 134 -4.48 -10.56 0.15
C PRO A 134 -4.71 -12.06 0.01
N GLN A 135 -5.85 -12.48 -0.55
CA GLN A 135 -6.08 -13.87 -0.94
C GLN A 135 -5.21 -14.25 -2.12
N LYS A 136 -4.94 -13.30 -3.04
CA LYS A 136 -4.14 -13.49 -4.25
C LYS A 136 -2.65 -13.24 -3.97
N GLU A 137 -2.32 -12.00 -3.57
CA GLU A 137 -0.94 -11.55 -3.41
C GLU A 137 -0.85 -10.47 -2.33
N TYR A 138 0.29 -10.36 -1.66
CA TYR A 138 0.61 -9.26 -0.75
C TYR A 138 1.42 -8.22 -1.49
N ASN A 139 0.77 -7.13 -1.91
CA ASN A 139 1.41 -6.07 -2.67
C ASN A 139 0.68 -4.74 -2.44
N ILE A 140 1.43 -3.69 -2.09
CA ILE A 140 0.99 -2.29 -2.10
C ILE A 140 1.81 -1.56 -3.14
N GLU A 141 1.17 -0.76 -3.96
CA GLU A 141 1.78 0.00 -5.04
C GLU A 141 1.42 1.48 -4.96
N PHE A 142 2.36 2.35 -5.33
CA PHE A 142 2.18 3.78 -5.49
C PHE A 142 2.70 4.19 -6.87
N LEU A 143 1.95 5.02 -7.56
CA LEU A 143 2.26 5.46 -8.91
C LEU A 143 2.56 6.96 -8.93
N THR A 144 3.63 7.36 -9.62
CA THR A 144 3.90 8.78 -9.91
C THR A 144 4.71 8.93 -11.20
N SER A 145 4.40 9.95 -11.98
CA SER A 145 5.23 10.35 -13.13
C SER A 145 6.49 11.13 -12.72
N ARG A 146 6.53 11.64 -11.49
CA ARG A 146 7.59 12.50 -10.95
C ARG A 146 8.76 11.66 -10.45
N THR A 147 9.89 11.69 -11.17
CA THR A 147 11.02 10.79 -10.91
C THR A 147 11.74 11.08 -9.59
N ASN A 148 11.92 12.36 -9.23
CA ASN A 148 12.60 12.71 -7.99
C ASN A 148 11.70 12.42 -6.78
N LEU A 149 10.41 12.75 -6.86
CA LEU A 149 9.42 12.34 -5.85
C LEU A 149 9.42 10.82 -5.63
N ALA A 150 9.53 10.02 -6.70
CA ALA A 150 9.57 8.57 -6.59
C ALA A 150 10.81 8.06 -5.85
N LYS A 151 11.98 8.69 -6.06
CA LYS A 151 13.23 8.37 -5.34
C LYS A 151 13.12 8.71 -3.86
N ASP A 152 12.65 9.91 -3.55
CA ASP A 152 12.49 10.38 -2.18
C ASP A 152 11.46 9.55 -1.42
N PHE A 153 10.36 9.17 -2.09
CA PHE A 153 9.32 8.34 -1.49
C PHE A 153 9.80 6.90 -1.24
N GLU A 154 10.60 6.32 -2.14
CA GLU A 154 11.28 5.05 -1.92
C GLU A 154 12.23 5.14 -0.71
N ALA A 155 13.04 6.21 -0.61
CA ALA A 155 13.94 6.43 0.52
C ALA A 155 13.16 6.59 1.83
N LEU A 156 12.07 7.35 1.84
CA LEU A 156 11.20 7.54 3.01
C LEU A 156 10.61 6.20 3.50
N LEU A 157 10.13 5.35 2.60
CA LEU A 157 9.62 4.04 2.96
C LEU A 157 10.73 3.11 3.48
N ALA A 158 11.95 3.21 2.93
CA ALA A 158 13.10 2.43 3.37
C ALA A 158 13.58 2.85 4.76
N GLU A 159 13.61 4.15 5.06
CA GLU A 159 13.94 4.69 6.38
C GLU A 159 13.00 4.14 7.47
N HIS A 160 11.74 3.92 7.12
CA HIS A 160 10.76 3.31 8.02
C HIS A 160 10.69 1.77 7.89
N GLU A 161 11.69 1.14 7.30
CA GLU A 161 11.88 -0.32 7.21
C GLU A 161 10.75 -1.07 6.47
N PHE A 162 10.06 -0.44 5.52
CA PHE A 162 9.02 -1.11 4.72
C PHE A 162 9.57 -1.92 3.54
N ALA A 163 10.88 -1.93 3.34
CA ALA A 163 11.56 -2.64 2.25
C ALA A 163 10.90 -2.37 0.87
N PRO A 164 10.85 -1.12 0.43
CA PRO A 164 10.27 -0.76 -0.86
C PRO A 164 11.16 -1.21 -2.02
N HIS A 165 10.52 -1.34 -3.17
CA HIS A 165 11.19 -1.53 -4.45
C HIS A 165 10.64 -0.50 -5.42
N ARG A 166 11.47 -0.05 -6.37
CA ARG A 166 11.04 0.87 -7.41
C ARG A 166 11.34 0.30 -8.80
N THR A 167 10.39 0.46 -9.71
CA THR A 167 10.54 0.14 -11.12
C THR A 167 9.88 1.23 -11.97
N ARG A 168 10.11 1.20 -13.27
CA ARG A 168 9.47 2.12 -14.21
C ARG A 168 8.74 1.31 -15.28
N ARG A 169 7.45 1.63 -15.48
CA ARG A 169 6.61 0.99 -16.48
C ARG A 169 5.86 2.05 -17.28
N ASN A 170 5.98 2.04 -18.61
CA ASN A 170 5.30 2.98 -19.51
C ASN A 170 5.49 4.46 -19.13
N GLY A 171 6.72 4.84 -18.71
CA GLY A 171 7.03 6.22 -18.32
C GLY A 171 6.61 6.61 -16.90
N VAL A 172 5.87 5.77 -16.18
CA VAL A 172 5.43 5.99 -14.81
C VAL A 172 6.33 5.23 -13.83
N ASN A 173 6.72 5.87 -12.73
CA ASN A 173 7.43 5.20 -11.64
C ASN A 173 6.41 4.47 -10.77
N LEU A 174 6.73 3.21 -10.48
CA LEU A 174 5.99 2.32 -9.58
C LEU A 174 6.85 2.03 -8.36
N ILE A 175 6.43 2.47 -7.19
CA ILE A 175 7.03 2.14 -5.90
C ILE A 175 6.13 1.09 -5.25
N TYR A 176 6.68 -0.04 -4.83
CA TYR A 176 5.88 -1.13 -4.29
C TYR A 176 6.52 -1.80 -3.09
N VAL A 177 5.67 -2.30 -2.20
CA VAL A 177 6.04 -3.07 -1.01
C VAL A 177 5.38 -4.43 -1.11
N LYS A 178 6.21 -5.49 -1.02
CA LYS A 178 5.78 -6.89 -1.04
C LYS A 178 5.96 -7.52 0.33
N THR A 179 5.57 -8.76 0.45
CA THR A 179 5.52 -9.60 1.66
C THR A 179 4.39 -9.24 2.62
N GLY A 180 3.73 -10.27 3.14
CA GLY A 180 2.59 -10.07 4.04
C GLY A 180 2.94 -9.30 5.31
N ALA A 181 4.18 -9.39 5.80
CA ALA A 181 4.62 -8.67 6.99
C ALA A 181 4.75 -7.16 6.73
N ASN A 182 5.40 -6.77 5.62
CA ASN A 182 5.60 -5.37 5.30
C ASN A 182 4.30 -4.69 4.85
N VAL A 183 3.45 -5.39 4.09
CA VAL A 183 2.14 -4.88 3.66
C VAL A 183 1.22 -4.65 4.86
N GLU A 184 1.15 -5.59 5.80
CA GLU A 184 0.41 -5.45 7.05
C GLU A 184 0.90 -4.25 7.87
N ARG A 185 2.22 -4.14 8.05
CA ARG A 185 2.84 -3.05 8.80
C ARG A 185 2.56 -1.69 8.16
N LEU A 186 2.68 -1.59 6.83
CA LEU A 186 2.45 -0.35 6.09
C LEU A 186 0.98 0.08 6.15
N LEU A 187 0.03 -0.85 5.99
CA LEU A 187 -1.40 -0.55 6.15
C LEU A 187 -1.71 -0.02 7.56
N ARG A 188 -1.19 -0.69 8.59
CA ARG A 188 -1.35 -0.26 9.99
C ARG A 188 -0.72 1.12 10.21
N PHE A 189 0.45 1.36 9.66
CA PHE A 189 1.13 2.65 9.73
C PHE A 189 0.32 3.77 9.08
N MET A 190 -0.28 3.53 7.91
CA MET A 190 -1.15 4.49 7.23
C MET A 190 -2.50 4.72 7.93
N GLY A 191 -2.89 3.85 8.89
CA GLY A 191 -4.14 3.94 9.62
C GLY A 191 -5.24 3.00 9.15
N ALA A 192 -4.95 2.04 8.26
CA ALA A 192 -5.86 0.98 7.84
C ALA A 192 -5.71 -0.25 8.76
N ALA A 193 -6.17 -0.13 10.02
CA ALA A 193 -5.97 -1.13 11.06
C ALA A 193 -6.76 -2.43 10.82
N ASP A 194 -8.00 -2.32 10.32
CA ASP A 194 -8.85 -3.47 10.05
C ASP A 194 -8.35 -4.24 8.83
N ALA A 195 -7.94 -3.54 7.76
CA ALA A 195 -7.31 -4.15 6.60
C ALA A 195 -5.99 -4.85 6.97
N ALA A 196 -5.16 -4.26 7.83
CA ALA A 196 -3.96 -4.89 8.35
C ALA A 196 -4.27 -6.15 9.17
N THR A 197 -5.31 -6.13 10.00
CA THR A 197 -5.76 -7.26 10.80
C THR A 197 -6.26 -8.42 9.91
N GLN A 198 -6.98 -8.13 8.84
CA GLN A 198 -7.38 -9.15 7.86
C GLN A 198 -6.17 -9.86 7.23
N ILE A 199 -5.09 -9.12 6.91
CA ILE A 199 -3.83 -9.73 6.43
C ILE A 199 -3.22 -10.64 7.49
N SER A 200 -3.17 -10.21 8.76
CA SER A 200 -2.67 -11.01 9.87
C SER A 200 -3.41 -12.36 9.97
N VAL A 201 -4.72 -12.32 9.95
CA VAL A 201 -5.59 -13.50 10.01
C VAL A 201 -5.32 -14.44 8.81
N LEU A 202 -5.28 -13.90 7.60
CA LEU A 202 -5.00 -14.70 6.40
C LEU A 202 -3.60 -15.32 6.41
N LYS A 203 -2.59 -14.62 6.93
CA LYS A 203 -1.24 -15.18 7.12
C LYS A 203 -1.26 -16.36 8.06
N ALA A 204 -1.94 -16.25 9.21
CA ALA A 204 -2.07 -17.33 10.18
C ALA A 204 -2.74 -18.56 9.55
N PHE A 205 -3.85 -18.40 8.84
CA PHE A 205 -4.52 -19.49 8.12
C PHE A 205 -3.62 -20.16 7.08
N LYS A 206 -2.90 -19.38 6.27
CA LYS A 206 -1.96 -19.91 5.28
C LYS A 206 -0.83 -20.70 5.95
N GLN A 207 -0.33 -20.24 7.09
CA GLN A 207 0.73 -20.90 7.84
C GLN A 207 0.26 -22.25 8.39
N VAL A 208 -0.90 -22.31 9.06
CA VAL A 208 -1.50 -23.55 9.59
C VAL A 208 -1.70 -24.56 8.44
N ARG A 209 -2.32 -24.14 7.35
CA ARG A 209 -2.54 -25.02 6.19
C ARG A 209 -1.24 -25.56 5.63
N ASN A 210 -0.21 -24.74 5.50
CA ASN A 210 1.10 -25.18 4.98
C ASN A 210 1.77 -26.16 5.94
N GLN A 211 1.65 -25.97 7.26
CA GLN A 211 2.17 -26.87 8.25
C GLN A 211 1.45 -28.23 8.21
N THR A 212 0.11 -28.23 8.13
CA THR A 212 -0.69 -29.45 7.97
C THR A 212 -0.31 -30.21 6.70
N ASN A 213 -0.18 -29.52 5.55
CA ASN A 213 0.21 -30.15 4.32
C ASN A 213 1.61 -30.78 4.40
N ARG A 214 2.58 -30.10 5.04
CA ARG A 214 3.93 -30.65 5.27
C ARG A 214 3.88 -31.89 6.14
N GLN A 215 3.08 -31.88 7.22
CA GLN A 215 2.91 -33.03 8.11
C GLN A 215 2.31 -34.21 7.35
N THR A 216 1.21 -34.00 6.63
CA THR A 216 0.54 -35.03 5.83
C THR A 216 1.48 -35.63 4.78
N ASN A 217 2.27 -34.80 4.08
CA ASN A 217 3.24 -35.29 3.10
C ASN A 217 4.36 -36.13 3.76
N CYS A 218 4.83 -35.71 4.94
CA CYS A 218 5.81 -36.45 5.71
C CYS A 218 5.27 -37.83 6.15
N ASP A 219 4.05 -37.85 6.70
CA ASP A 219 3.40 -39.08 7.17
C ASP A 219 3.14 -40.05 6.01
N THR A 220 2.67 -39.55 4.87
CA THR A 220 2.47 -40.34 3.66
C THR A 220 3.79 -40.94 3.14
N ALA A 221 4.88 -40.15 3.14
CA ALA A 221 6.19 -40.66 2.72
C ALA A 221 6.74 -41.72 3.66
N ASN A 222 6.52 -41.57 4.98
CA ASN A 222 6.93 -42.53 5.99
C ASN A 222 6.13 -43.87 5.87
N LEU A 223 4.81 -43.78 5.72
CA LEU A 223 3.97 -44.97 5.44
C LEU A 223 4.44 -45.73 4.18
N GLY A 224 4.76 -44.99 3.10
CA GLY A 224 5.28 -45.60 1.88
C GLY A 224 6.62 -46.29 2.08
N LYS A 225 7.53 -45.71 2.89
CA LYS A 225 8.82 -46.36 3.24
C LYS A 225 8.61 -47.63 4.10
N THR A 226 7.73 -47.57 5.08
CA THR A 226 7.41 -48.71 5.97
C THR A 226 6.78 -49.85 5.17
N ALA A 227 5.83 -49.55 4.29
CA ALA A 227 5.20 -50.55 3.44
C ALA A 227 6.22 -51.25 2.52
N ARG A 228 7.15 -50.51 1.91
CA ARG A 228 8.23 -51.06 1.08
C ARG A 228 9.21 -51.94 1.88
N ALA A 229 9.58 -51.51 3.10
CA ALA A 229 10.45 -52.28 3.99
C ALA A 229 9.80 -53.60 4.39
N ASN A 230 8.51 -53.59 4.77
CA ASN A 230 7.77 -54.80 5.11
C ASN A 230 7.67 -55.78 3.92
N ALA A 231 7.35 -55.28 2.70
CA ALA A 231 7.31 -56.09 1.51
C ALA A 231 8.67 -56.72 1.13
N GLN A 232 9.78 -56.05 1.43
CA GLN A 232 11.12 -56.59 1.23
C GLN A 232 11.46 -57.67 2.28
N THR A 233 11.03 -57.52 3.51
CA THR A 233 11.22 -58.48 4.62
C THR A 233 10.43 -59.77 4.32
N ASP A 234 9.17 -59.65 3.88
CA ASP A 234 8.33 -60.80 3.52
C ASP A 234 8.92 -61.59 2.35
N ARG A 235 9.45 -60.92 1.34
CA ARG A 235 10.14 -61.59 0.19
C ARG A 235 11.40 -62.33 0.63
N LYS A 236 12.16 -61.81 1.60
CA LYS A 236 13.35 -62.48 2.15
C LYS A 236 12.96 -63.68 2.99
N SER A 237 11.95 -63.61 3.87
CA SER A 237 11.48 -64.73 4.65
C SER A 237 10.91 -65.86 3.81
N THR A 238 10.16 -65.53 2.76
CA THR A 238 9.61 -66.53 1.82
C THR A 238 10.73 -67.28 1.03
N ARG A 239 11.81 -66.59 0.68
CA ARG A 239 12.99 -67.21 0.01
C ARG A 239 13.75 -68.12 0.99
N LEU A 240 13.93 -67.77 2.22
CA LEU A 240 14.59 -68.59 3.24
C LEU A 240 13.80 -69.88 3.56
N ASN A 241 12.47 -69.80 3.61
CA ASN A 241 11.63 -70.98 3.84
C ASN A 241 11.54 -71.95 2.64
N SER A 242 11.79 -71.46 1.42
CA SER A 242 11.83 -72.30 0.24
C SER A 242 13.18 -73.07 0.05
N SER A 243 14.28 -72.58 0.64
CA SER A 243 15.58 -73.22 0.62
C SER A 243 15.78 -74.30 1.72
N HIS A 244 14.85 -74.43 2.68
CA HIS A 244 14.88 -75.50 3.68
C HIS A 244 13.96 -76.68 3.36
N ARG A 245 13.39 -76.76 2.16
CA ARG A 245 12.58 -77.90 1.69
C ARG A 245 13.27 -78.59 0.49
N VAL A 246 14.50 -79.05 0.73
CA VAL A 246 15.17 -80.05 -0.16
C VAL A 246 15.75 -81.12 0.73
#